data_b28b63082842c1272a4aa5285a511ab9
#
_entry.id   b28b63082842c1272a4aa5285a511ab9
#
_cell.length_a   1.000
_cell.length_b   1.000
_cell.length_c   1.000
_cell.angle_alpha   90.00
_cell.angle_beta   90.00
_cell.angle_gamma   90.00
#
_symmetry.space_group_name_H-M   'P 1'
#
loop_
_entity.id
_entity.type
_entity.pdbx_description
1 polymer ?
#
loop_
_entity_poly.entity_id
_entity_poly.type
_entity_poly.pdbx_seq_one_letter_code
_entity_poly.pdbx_strand_id
1 'polypeptide(L)'
;PEEARDAYDVTEWFAAQPWCDGNVGMSGGSYMGITQLFAAAQGPPSLKAIFPGMHVFDLYDQFLTNGILMRDFLQQWDAAVRAMDNNTGVSVAPVDADPDGAMLAEALALRPQNGYPLALTENARYRNSRIPGVGTYDVISPRTYINDINATGVAIYQLGGWYDVYTTDQMLWFVNLEGPQKLTMTGWHHSYWESWLNIEQLRWFDYWLKGIDNGIMDEAPLRYYVMGAPDDEAWRTAEEWPLPNEERVAFYFHAGPSESIDSVNDGLLIAEAPIEGYGQDDYTVDYSTTAGETNRFANGYGAAFRLGLRSQHRVACYRCLGACGWIGTC
;
A
#
# COMPACT_ATOMS: atom_id res chain seq x y z
N PRO A 1 4.45 12.89 13.63
CA PRO A 1 3.17 12.75 14.31
C PRO A 1 3.38 12.32 15.76
N GLU A 2 2.45 12.60 16.67
CA GLU A 2 2.52 12.15 18.08
C GLU A 2 2.58 10.64 18.16
N GLU A 3 1.75 9.95 17.40
CA GLU A 3 1.74 8.48 17.26
C GLU A 3 3.14 7.89 16.97
N ALA A 4 3.97 8.58 16.21
CA ALA A 4 5.33 8.13 15.94
C ALA A 4 6.22 8.15 17.20
N ARG A 5 6.03 9.15 18.08
CA ARG A 5 6.75 9.25 19.37
C ARG A 5 6.25 8.20 20.34
N ASP A 6 4.93 7.97 20.39
CA ASP A 6 4.35 6.90 21.18
C ASP A 6 4.92 5.53 20.77
N ALA A 7 5.11 5.31 19.45
CA ALA A 7 5.73 4.09 18.94
C ALA A 7 7.19 3.93 19.41
N TYR A 8 7.96 5.03 19.50
CA TYR A 8 9.29 5.01 20.09
C TYR A 8 9.23 4.59 21.57
N ASP A 9 8.40 5.27 22.34
CA ASP A 9 8.30 5.02 23.79
C ASP A 9 7.84 3.59 24.09
N VAL A 10 6.85 3.08 23.32
CA VAL A 10 6.36 1.70 23.46
C VAL A 10 7.45 0.70 23.08
N THR A 11 8.21 0.96 22.02
CA THR A 11 9.32 0.08 21.58
C THR A 11 10.37 -0.06 22.68
N GLU A 12 10.82 1.06 23.25
CA GLU A 12 11.83 1.05 24.31
C GLU A 12 11.27 0.49 25.64
N TRP A 13 9.97 0.70 25.89
CA TRP A 13 9.31 0.05 27.03
C TRP A 13 9.32 -1.48 26.87
N PHE A 14 8.99 -2.02 25.69
CA PHE A 14 9.07 -3.47 25.43
C PHE A 14 10.49 -3.99 25.62
N ALA A 15 11.47 -3.31 25.08
CA ALA A 15 12.87 -3.69 25.18
C ALA A 15 13.39 -3.75 26.62
N ALA A 16 12.86 -2.90 27.50
CA ALA A 16 13.24 -2.84 28.91
C ALA A 16 12.57 -3.91 29.79
N GLN A 17 11.64 -4.71 29.24
CA GLN A 17 10.95 -5.71 30.04
C GLN A 17 11.85 -6.92 30.34
N PRO A 18 11.73 -7.55 31.53
CA PRO A 18 12.58 -8.66 31.93
C PRO A 18 12.41 -9.94 31.10
N TRP A 19 11.37 -10.02 30.29
CA TRP A 19 11.09 -11.11 29.35
C TRP A 19 11.58 -10.80 27.92
N CYS A 20 12.09 -9.62 27.65
CA CYS A 20 12.65 -9.21 26.37
C CYS A 20 14.17 -9.24 26.41
N ASP A 21 14.81 -9.63 25.32
CA ASP A 21 16.27 -9.64 25.17
C ASP A 21 16.84 -8.28 24.72
N GLY A 22 16.00 -7.26 24.57
CA GLY A 22 16.36 -5.92 24.13
C GLY A 22 16.27 -5.71 22.62
N ASN A 23 15.93 -6.74 21.84
CA ASN A 23 15.73 -6.63 20.41
C ASN A 23 14.22 -6.66 20.09
N VAL A 24 13.75 -5.64 19.41
CA VAL A 24 12.32 -5.49 19.07
C VAL A 24 12.16 -5.52 17.55
N GLY A 25 11.13 -6.21 17.09
CA GLY A 25 10.67 -6.21 15.71
C GLY A 25 9.21 -5.81 15.63
N MET A 26 8.81 -5.22 14.51
CA MET A 26 7.40 -4.87 14.26
C MET A 26 6.90 -5.56 13.00
N SER A 27 5.61 -5.91 12.99
CA SER A 27 4.97 -6.60 11.88
C SER A 27 3.51 -6.15 11.74
N GLY A 28 3.01 -6.14 10.52
CA GLY A 28 1.62 -5.82 10.23
C GLY A 28 1.44 -5.22 8.84
N GLY A 29 0.22 -5.29 8.34
CA GLY A 29 -0.13 -4.75 7.03
C GLY A 29 -1.00 -3.50 7.11
N SER A 30 -1.13 -2.78 5.98
CA SER A 30 -1.98 -1.61 5.86
C SER A 30 -1.59 -0.50 6.85
N TYR A 31 -2.51 -0.01 7.65
CA TYR A 31 -2.24 1.00 8.68
C TYR A 31 -1.14 0.56 9.66
N MET A 32 -1.14 -0.71 10.06
CA MET A 32 -0.08 -1.27 10.90
C MET A 32 1.28 -1.35 10.18
N GLY A 33 1.32 -1.32 8.85
CA GLY A 33 2.54 -1.16 8.07
C GLY A 33 3.03 0.30 8.10
N ILE A 34 2.11 1.26 8.01
CA ILE A 34 2.41 2.70 8.09
C ILE A 34 3.04 3.06 9.44
N THR A 35 2.47 2.56 10.53
CA THR A 35 2.96 2.85 11.89
C THR A 35 4.38 2.34 12.13
N GLN A 36 4.77 1.22 11.50
CA GLN A 36 6.14 0.71 11.55
C GLN A 36 7.16 1.67 10.93
N LEU A 37 6.79 2.29 9.80
CA LEU A 37 7.66 3.26 9.13
C LEU A 37 7.80 4.55 9.96
N PHE A 38 6.73 5.00 10.59
CA PHE A 38 6.80 6.12 11.52
C PHE A 38 7.63 5.80 12.77
N ALA A 39 7.52 4.58 13.28
CA ALA A 39 8.38 4.12 14.38
C ALA A 39 9.86 4.08 13.97
N ALA A 40 10.15 3.49 12.79
CA ALA A 40 11.50 3.45 12.24
C ALA A 40 12.09 4.85 12.07
N ALA A 41 11.30 5.82 11.59
CA ALA A 41 11.74 7.21 11.44
C ALA A 41 12.12 7.90 12.76
N GLN A 42 11.59 7.44 13.90
CA GLN A 42 11.98 7.95 15.22
C GLN A 42 13.30 7.32 15.74
N GLY A 43 13.73 6.21 15.15
CA GLY A 43 14.98 5.55 15.44
C GLY A 43 15.10 5.00 16.87
N PRO A 44 14.09 4.27 17.43
CA PRO A 44 14.26 3.66 18.73
C PRO A 44 15.41 2.63 18.68
N PRO A 45 16.41 2.72 19.56
CA PRO A 45 17.62 1.90 19.48
C PRO A 45 17.38 0.40 19.51
N SER A 46 16.25 0.01 20.14
CA SER A 46 15.87 -1.40 20.26
C SER A 46 15.13 -1.97 19.05
N LEU A 47 14.66 -1.13 18.11
CA LEU A 47 14.01 -1.57 16.89
C LEU A 47 15.04 -2.04 15.86
N LYS A 48 15.12 -3.35 15.64
CA LYS A 48 16.12 -3.96 14.73
C LYS A 48 15.57 -4.24 13.35
N ALA A 49 14.32 -4.66 13.26
CA ALA A 49 13.72 -5.05 12.00
C ALA A 49 12.21 -4.80 11.99
N ILE A 50 11.69 -4.48 10.79
CA ILE A 50 10.25 -4.34 10.57
C ILE A 50 9.82 -5.19 9.36
N PHE A 51 8.52 -5.58 9.38
CA PHE A 51 7.91 -6.35 8.30
C PHE A 51 6.58 -5.71 7.88
N PRO A 52 6.63 -4.52 7.23
CA PRO A 52 5.44 -3.81 6.80
C PRO A 52 4.86 -4.43 5.53
N GLY A 53 3.56 -4.72 5.52
CA GLY A 53 2.85 -5.21 4.34
C GLY A 53 1.86 -4.17 3.80
N MET A 54 1.75 -4.06 2.47
CA MET A 54 0.67 -3.33 1.78
C MET A 54 0.40 -1.95 2.40
N HIS A 55 1.39 -1.09 2.41
CA HIS A 55 1.39 0.19 3.12
C HIS A 55 1.68 1.37 2.20
N VAL A 56 1.21 2.54 2.56
CA VAL A 56 1.31 3.76 1.76
C VAL A 56 2.75 4.33 1.77
N PHE A 57 3.11 4.94 0.67
CA PHE A 57 4.27 5.83 0.55
C PHE A 57 3.86 7.29 0.79
N ASP A 58 2.81 7.74 0.11
CA ASP A 58 2.31 9.11 0.12
C ASP A 58 0.79 9.17 0.27
N LEU A 59 0.30 9.67 1.40
CA LEU A 59 -1.14 9.77 1.66
C LEU A 59 -1.85 10.77 0.75
N TYR A 60 -1.16 11.80 0.23
CA TYR A 60 -1.78 12.67 -0.75
C TYR A 60 -2.14 11.89 -2.02
N ASP A 61 -1.18 11.15 -2.58
CA ASP A 61 -1.41 10.39 -3.81
C ASP A 61 -2.41 9.24 -3.60
N GLN A 62 -2.49 8.71 -2.38
CA GLN A 62 -3.49 7.69 -2.03
C GLN A 62 -4.91 8.28 -1.98
N PHE A 63 -5.09 9.45 -1.40
CA PHE A 63 -6.42 10.05 -1.23
C PHE A 63 -6.86 10.87 -2.44
N LEU A 64 -5.90 11.48 -3.13
CA LEU A 64 -6.12 12.32 -4.32
C LEU A 64 -5.22 11.85 -5.47
N THR A 65 -5.43 10.63 -5.92
CA THR A 65 -4.67 10.04 -7.02
C THR A 65 -4.76 10.92 -8.26
N ASN A 66 -3.62 11.47 -8.69
CA ASN A 66 -3.55 12.47 -9.77
C ASN A 66 -4.45 13.72 -9.52
N GLY A 67 -4.70 14.08 -8.28
CA GLY A 67 -5.56 15.20 -7.90
C GLY A 67 -7.07 14.87 -7.88
N ILE A 68 -7.44 13.62 -8.13
CA ILE A 68 -8.82 13.15 -8.11
C ILE A 68 -9.10 12.46 -6.78
N LEU A 69 -10.11 12.97 -6.06
CA LEU A 69 -10.51 12.42 -4.77
C LEU A 69 -11.02 10.98 -4.90
N MET A 70 -10.40 10.06 -4.18
CA MET A 70 -10.79 8.65 -4.09
C MET A 70 -11.99 8.47 -3.15
N ARG A 71 -13.13 9.09 -3.52
CA ARG A 71 -14.32 9.22 -2.66
C ARG A 71 -14.84 7.88 -2.16
N ASP A 72 -15.03 6.90 -3.05
CA ASP A 72 -15.59 5.60 -2.67
C ASP A 72 -14.71 4.86 -1.66
N PHE A 73 -13.40 4.89 -1.87
CA PHE A 73 -12.44 4.34 -0.92
C PHE A 73 -12.55 5.01 0.45
N LEU A 74 -12.55 6.35 0.46
CA LEU A 74 -12.61 7.12 1.70
C LEU A 74 -13.95 6.95 2.43
N GLN A 75 -15.07 6.82 1.71
CA GLN A 75 -16.36 6.54 2.32
C GLN A 75 -16.41 5.19 3.02
N GLN A 76 -15.88 4.15 2.37
CA GLN A 76 -15.81 2.82 2.95
C GLN A 76 -14.88 2.79 4.18
N TRP A 77 -13.72 3.46 4.07
CA TRP A 77 -12.79 3.58 5.17
C TRP A 77 -13.39 4.35 6.35
N ASP A 78 -14.03 5.50 6.10
CA ASP A 78 -14.74 6.27 7.12
C ASP A 78 -15.80 5.42 7.84
N ALA A 79 -16.59 4.65 7.09
CA ALA A 79 -17.62 3.79 7.67
C ALA A 79 -16.98 2.72 8.59
N ALA A 80 -15.88 2.11 8.17
CA ALA A 80 -15.15 1.12 8.95
C ALA A 80 -14.55 1.73 10.23
N VAL A 81 -13.87 2.88 10.11
CA VAL A 81 -13.26 3.57 11.25
C VAL A 81 -14.33 4.05 12.25
N ARG A 82 -15.45 4.59 11.76
CA ARG A 82 -16.59 4.98 12.63
C ARG A 82 -17.18 3.79 13.38
N ALA A 83 -17.29 2.64 12.72
CA ALA A 83 -17.78 1.42 13.38
C ALA A 83 -16.82 0.96 14.50
N MET A 84 -15.51 1.02 14.25
CA MET A 84 -14.48 0.73 15.27
C MET A 84 -14.51 1.77 16.40
N ASP A 85 -14.54 3.05 16.08
CA ASP A 85 -14.60 4.14 17.06
C ASP A 85 -15.81 4.03 18.00
N ASN A 86 -16.96 3.64 17.46
CA ASN A 86 -18.18 3.46 18.25
C ASN A 86 -18.33 2.05 18.84
N ASN A 87 -17.33 1.20 18.68
CA ASN A 87 -17.36 -0.21 19.12
C ASN A 87 -18.58 -0.99 18.62
N THR A 88 -19.01 -0.75 17.37
CA THR A 88 -20.22 -1.33 16.79
C THR A 88 -19.97 -2.39 15.71
N GLY A 89 -18.80 -2.41 15.09
CA GLY A 89 -18.46 -3.37 14.02
C GLY A 89 -17.75 -4.61 14.53
N VAL A 90 -16.60 -4.39 15.17
CA VAL A 90 -15.85 -5.41 15.89
C VAL A 90 -15.80 -4.94 17.33
N SER A 91 -16.60 -5.57 18.18
CA SER A 91 -16.61 -5.23 19.60
C SER A 91 -15.30 -5.72 20.26
N VAL A 92 -14.64 -4.82 20.97
CA VAL A 92 -13.49 -5.17 21.80
C VAL A 92 -13.93 -5.44 23.21
N ALA A 93 -13.34 -6.42 23.85
CA ALA A 93 -13.54 -6.65 25.27
C ALA A 93 -12.85 -5.54 26.09
N PRO A 94 -13.40 -5.16 27.26
CA PRO A 94 -12.68 -4.30 28.18
C PRO A 94 -11.31 -4.92 28.55
N VAL A 95 -10.34 -4.07 28.85
CA VAL A 95 -9.04 -4.51 29.37
C VAL A 95 -9.20 -5.06 30.79
N ASP A 96 -8.27 -5.90 31.24
CA ASP A 96 -8.34 -6.52 32.59
C ASP A 96 -8.49 -5.50 33.74
N ALA A 97 -7.98 -4.28 33.53
CA ALA A 97 -8.10 -3.19 34.50
C ALA A 97 -9.48 -2.48 34.47
N ASP A 98 -10.35 -2.82 33.51
CA ASP A 98 -11.67 -2.19 33.28
C ASP A 98 -12.80 -3.25 33.29
N PRO A 99 -12.96 -4.01 34.38
CA PRO A 99 -13.91 -5.12 34.44
C PRO A 99 -15.38 -4.68 34.34
N ASP A 100 -15.67 -3.45 34.66
CA ASP A 100 -17.01 -2.85 34.61
C ASP A 100 -17.25 -2.02 33.34
N GLY A 101 -16.22 -1.85 32.48
CA GLY A 101 -16.30 -1.11 31.21
C GLY A 101 -16.38 0.40 31.36
N ALA A 102 -16.05 0.95 32.54
CA ALA A 102 -16.11 2.40 32.78
C ALA A 102 -15.09 3.18 31.94
N MET A 103 -13.86 2.67 31.81
CA MET A 103 -12.82 3.28 30.96
C MET A 103 -13.19 3.22 29.48
N LEU A 104 -13.77 2.10 29.04
CA LEU A 104 -14.27 1.97 27.66
C LEU A 104 -15.40 2.99 27.41
N ALA A 105 -16.34 3.14 28.32
CA ALA A 105 -17.43 4.12 28.20
C ALA A 105 -16.91 5.56 28.13
N GLU A 106 -15.90 5.91 28.93
CA GLU A 106 -15.24 7.21 28.86
C GLU A 106 -14.54 7.43 27.50
N ALA A 107 -13.79 6.44 27.03
CA ALA A 107 -13.15 6.50 25.71
C ALA A 107 -14.17 6.70 24.58
N LEU A 108 -15.28 5.96 24.59
CA LEU A 108 -16.35 6.09 23.59
C LEU A 108 -17.03 7.47 23.65
N ALA A 109 -17.15 8.09 24.82
CA ALA A 109 -17.72 9.43 24.97
C ALA A 109 -16.87 10.54 24.30
N LEU A 110 -15.58 10.31 24.09
CA LEU A 110 -14.67 11.24 23.41
C LEU A 110 -14.70 11.09 21.89
N ARG A 111 -15.09 9.93 21.35
CA ARG A 111 -15.04 9.61 19.91
C ARG A 111 -15.84 10.55 18.99
N PRO A 112 -16.96 11.18 19.41
CA PRO A 112 -17.66 12.16 18.56
C PRO A 112 -16.81 13.38 18.15
N GLN A 113 -15.68 13.61 18.81
CA GLN A 113 -14.75 14.69 18.49
C GLN A 113 -13.73 14.30 17.41
N ASN A 114 -13.66 13.04 17.02
CA ASN A 114 -12.71 12.57 16.02
C ASN A 114 -13.04 13.14 14.64
N GLY A 115 -12.00 13.57 13.92
CA GLY A 115 -12.06 13.86 12.49
C GLY A 115 -11.97 12.56 11.68
N TYR A 116 -12.63 12.54 10.52
CA TYR A 116 -12.60 11.37 9.65
C TYR A 116 -12.01 11.72 8.28
N PRO A 117 -11.29 10.79 7.64
CA PRO A 117 -10.48 11.05 6.45
C PRO A 117 -11.24 11.71 5.30
N LEU A 118 -12.46 11.27 4.98
CA LEU A 118 -13.23 11.86 3.87
C LEU A 118 -13.51 13.35 4.10
N ALA A 119 -14.07 13.70 5.26
CA ALA A 119 -14.43 15.09 5.57
C ALA A 119 -13.19 16.00 5.63
N LEU A 120 -12.06 15.49 6.13
CA LEU A 120 -10.79 16.20 6.18
C LEU A 120 -10.21 16.41 4.78
N THR A 121 -10.27 15.39 3.92
CA THR A 121 -9.69 15.39 2.57
C THR A 121 -10.51 16.22 1.57
N GLU A 122 -11.82 16.22 1.67
CA GLU A 122 -12.70 17.04 0.81
C GLU A 122 -12.34 18.52 0.83
N ASN A 123 -11.83 19.01 1.96
CA ASN A 123 -11.42 20.41 2.15
C ASN A 123 -9.91 20.64 1.96
N ALA A 124 -9.12 19.59 1.77
CA ALA A 124 -7.66 19.63 1.64
C ALA A 124 -7.23 19.05 0.29
N ARG A 125 -7.58 19.74 -0.80
CA ARG A 125 -7.45 19.22 -2.18
C ARG A 125 -6.04 19.29 -2.77
N TYR A 126 -5.15 20.03 -2.14
CA TYR A 126 -3.78 20.21 -2.61
C TYR A 126 -2.80 19.62 -1.60
N ARG A 127 -1.66 19.17 -2.06
CA ARG A 127 -0.61 18.60 -1.22
C ARG A 127 -0.23 19.50 -0.04
N ASN A 128 -0.19 20.79 -0.25
CA ASN A 128 0.12 21.79 0.77
C ASN A 128 -1.12 22.34 1.50
N SER A 129 -2.31 21.80 1.25
CA SER A 129 -3.51 22.17 2.01
C SER A 129 -3.32 21.85 3.48
N ARG A 130 -3.78 22.77 4.33
CA ARG A 130 -3.75 22.57 5.78
C ARG A 130 -4.97 21.75 6.23
N ILE A 131 -4.70 20.64 6.88
CA ILE A 131 -5.71 19.78 7.50
C ILE A 131 -5.79 20.14 8.98
N PRO A 132 -6.94 20.63 9.47
CA PRO A 132 -7.10 21.04 10.87
C PRO A 132 -6.73 19.91 11.85
N GLY A 133 -5.91 20.24 12.85
CA GLY A 133 -5.44 19.28 13.85
C GLY A 133 -4.33 18.32 13.38
N VAL A 134 -4.00 18.31 12.07
CA VAL A 134 -3.04 17.36 11.49
C VAL A 134 -1.81 18.07 10.90
N GLY A 135 -2.00 19.16 10.18
CA GLY A 135 -0.95 19.85 9.44
C GLY A 135 -1.16 19.77 7.93
N THR A 136 -0.17 19.34 7.19
CA THR A 136 -0.26 19.08 5.74
C THR A 136 -0.12 17.58 5.47
N TYR A 137 -0.36 17.15 4.21
CA TYR A 137 -0.14 15.77 3.82
C TYR A 137 1.30 15.30 4.06
N ASP A 138 2.28 16.19 3.95
CA ASP A 138 3.68 15.83 4.21
C ASP A 138 3.90 15.40 5.67
N VAL A 139 3.16 15.95 6.63
CA VAL A 139 3.28 15.56 8.04
C VAL A 139 2.82 14.11 8.28
N ILE A 140 1.82 13.67 7.54
CA ILE A 140 1.19 12.35 7.70
C ILE A 140 1.64 11.33 6.66
N SER A 141 2.43 11.74 5.67
CA SER A 141 2.98 10.85 4.64
C SER A 141 4.32 10.28 5.06
N PRO A 142 4.46 8.95 5.21
CA PRO A 142 5.71 8.35 5.68
C PRO A 142 6.92 8.67 4.79
N ARG A 143 6.73 8.88 3.49
CA ARG A 143 7.81 9.26 2.55
C ARG A 143 8.59 10.51 2.99
N THR A 144 7.96 11.42 3.73
CA THR A 144 8.59 12.65 4.21
C THR A 144 9.78 12.35 5.14
N TYR A 145 9.75 11.21 5.79
CA TYR A 145 10.74 10.79 6.79
C TYR A 145 11.72 9.74 6.26
N ILE A 146 11.81 9.56 4.94
CA ILE A 146 12.63 8.49 4.36
C ILE A 146 14.12 8.64 4.69
N ASN A 147 14.62 9.87 4.75
CA ASN A 147 16.00 10.12 5.15
C ASN A 147 16.26 9.76 6.62
N ASP A 148 15.27 10.00 7.48
CA ASP A 148 15.36 9.61 8.88
C ASP A 148 15.35 8.10 9.00
N ILE A 149 14.48 7.40 8.27
CA ILE A 149 14.43 5.93 8.20
C ILE A 149 15.77 5.38 7.71
N ASN A 150 16.29 5.88 6.60
CA ASN A 150 17.59 5.44 6.05
C ASN A 150 18.74 5.64 7.05
N ALA A 151 18.71 6.72 7.82
CA ALA A 151 19.74 7.01 8.83
C ALA A 151 19.73 6.03 10.00
N THR A 152 18.62 5.33 10.29
CA THR A 152 18.55 4.39 11.42
C THR A 152 19.21 3.05 11.12
N GLY A 153 19.26 2.65 9.86
CA GLY A 153 19.74 1.32 9.45
C GLY A 153 18.83 0.16 9.87
N VAL A 154 17.59 0.44 10.29
CA VAL A 154 16.58 -0.60 10.59
C VAL A 154 16.35 -1.47 9.35
N ALA A 155 16.29 -2.79 9.55
CA ALA A 155 16.07 -3.72 8.46
C ALA A 155 14.57 -3.78 8.07
N ILE A 156 14.25 -3.72 6.78
CA ILE A 156 12.89 -3.60 6.29
C ILE A 156 12.55 -4.69 5.27
N TYR A 157 11.65 -5.60 5.62
CA TYR A 157 11.10 -6.56 4.67
C TYR A 157 9.67 -6.16 4.31
N GLN A 158 9.47 -5.73 3.08
CA GLN A 158 8.19 -5.27 2.58
C GLN A 158 7.40 -6.39 1.89
N LEU A 159 6.09 -6.37 2.05
CA LEU A 159 5.15 -7.20 1.31
C LEU A 159 4.23 -6.31 0.48
N GLY A 160 4.10 -6.59 -0.80
CA GLY A 160 3.20 -5.90 -1.72
C GLY A 160 2.38 -6.84 -2.58
N GLY A 161 1.42 -6.27 -3.30
CA GLY A 161 0.56 -7.00 -4.23
C GLY A 161 0.24 -6.19 -5.48
N TRP A 162 0.29 -6.82 -6.66
CA TRP A 162 0.00 -6.15 -7.93
C TRP A 162 -1.45 -5.66 -8.06
N TYR A 163 -2.36 -6.28 -7.30
CA TYR A 163 -3.78 -5.86 -7.23
C TYR A 163 -4.10 -5.07 -5.96
N ASP A 164 -3.09 -4.71 -5.19
CA ASP A 164 -3.25 -3.86 -4.02
C ASP A 164 -3.44 -2.38 -4.41
N VAL A 165 -4.06 -1.62 -3.53
CA VAL A 165 -4.21 -0.17 -3.68
C VAL A 165 -2.87 0.56 -3.56
N TYR A 166 -1.88 -0.04 -2.89
CA TYR A 166 -0.55 0.50 -2.63
C TYR A 166 0.55 -0.10 -3.53
N THR A 167 0.19 -0.65 -4.69
CA THR A 167 1.15 -1.29 -5.61
C THR A 167 2.35 -0.41 -5.94
N THR A 168 2.09 0.83 -6.35
CA THR A 168 3.15 1.80 -6.68
C THR A 168 3.96 2.19 -5.46
N ASP A 169 3.29 2.30 -4.31
CA ASP A 169 3.92 2.69 -3.05
C ASP A 169 5.00 1.70 -2.62
N GLN A 170 4.76 0.39 -2.76
CA GLN A 170 5.76 -0.63 -2.43
C GLN A 170 7.02 -0.50 -3.29
N MET A 171 6.84 -0.25 -4.58
CA MET A 171 7.97 -0.04 -5.49
C MET A 171 8.72 1.26 -5.18
N LEU A 172 7.99 2.34 -4.85
CA LEU A 172 8.59 3.61 -4.44
C LEU A 172 9.40 3.47 -3.14
N TRP A 173 8.91 2.69 -2.18
CA TRP A 173 9.68 2.38 -0.99
C TRP A 173 10.96 1.64 -1.34
N PHE A 174 10.86 0.55 -2.11
CA PHE A 174 12.00 -0.28 -2.48
C PHE A 174 13.12 0.50 -3.15
N VAL A 175 12.79 1.38 -4.09
CA VAL A 175 13.80 2.15 -4.85
C VAL A 175 14.40 3.34 -4.07
N ASN A 176 13.80 3.74 -2.95
CA ASN A 176 14.27 4.89 -2.17
C ASN A 176 14.84 4.52 -0.79
N LEU A 177 14.70 3.27 -0.35
CA LEU A 177 15.35 2.78 0.86
C LEU A 177 16.80 2.40 0.58
N GLU A 178 17.70 2.77 1.48
CA GLU A 178 19.15 2.55 1.33
C GLU A 178 19.69 1.47 2.29
N GLY A 179 18.91 1.09 3.30
CA GLY A 179 19.30 0.12 4.33
C GLY A 179 19.11 -1.33 3.90
N PRO A 180 19.35 -2.28 4.83
CA PRO A 180 19.05 -3.69 4.61
C PRO A 180 17.57 -3.87 4.31
N GLN A 181 17.23 -4.34 3.11
CA GLN A 181 15.83 -4.44 2.69
C GLN A 181 15.54 -5.68 1.84
N LYS A 182 14.29 -6.11 1.90
CA LYS A 182 13.70 -7.06 0.96
C LYS A 182 12.30 -6.59 0.58
N LEU A 183 11.87 -6.95 -0.62
CA LEU A 183 10.49 -6.74 -1.08
C LEU A 183 10.00 -8.02 -1.75
N THR A 184 8.84 -8.49 -1.33
CA THR A 184 8.08 -9.50 -2.07
C THR A 184 6.82 -8.87 -2.67
N MET A 185 6.73 -8.84 -4.01
CA MET A 185 5.55 -8.41 -4.75
C MET A 185 4.76 -9.61 -5.22
N THR A 186 3.58 -9.79 -4.68
CA THR A 186 2.69 -10.92 -4.95
C THR A 186 1.66 -10.59 -6.04
N GLY A 187 0.96 -11.59 -6.55
CA GLY A 187 -0.20 -11.41 -7.43
C GLY A 187 -1.50 -11.08 -6.67
N TRP A 188 -1.44 -10.63 -5.44
CA TRP A 188 -2.60 -10.50 -4.56
C TRP A 188 -3.12 -9.06 -4.45
N HIS A 189 -4.30 -8.98 -3.84
CA HIS A 189 -4.94 -7.71 -3.42
C HIS A 189 -4.68 -7.44 -1.94
N HIS A 190 -5.20 -6.32 -1.45
CA HIS A 190 -5.10 -5.92 -0.06
C HIS A 190 -5.62 -6.98 0.92
N SER A 191 -4.93 -7.12 2.05
CA SER A 191 -5.32 -8.04 3.14
C SER A 191 -5.28 -9.54 2.81
N TYR A 192 -4.62 -9.94 1.72
CA TYR A 192 -4.41 -11.35 1.44
C TYR A 192 -3.12 -11.85 2.12
N TRP A 193 -3.22 -13.02 2.77
CA TRP A 193 -2.09 -13.61 3.50
C TRP A 193 -2.04 -15.12 3.29
N GLU A 194 -0.89 -15.64 2.93
CA GLU A 194 -0.64 -17.07 2.83
C GLU A 194 0.32 -17.57 3.91
N SER A 195 0.20 -18.84 4.26
CA SER A 195 0.98 -19.43 5.37
C SER A 195 2.49 -19.39 5.17
N TRP A 196 2.98 -19.41 3.93
CA TRP A 196 4.42 -19.31 3.65
C TRP A 196 5.03 -17.97 4.08
N LEU A 197 4.22 -16.91 4.12
CA LEU A 197 4.65 -15.60 4.63
C LEU A 197 5.02 -15.65 6.11
N ASN A 198 4.36 -16.52 6.89
CA ASN A 198 4.73 -16.71 8.30
C ASN A 198 6.16 -17.29 8.42
N ILE A 199 6.55 -18.13 7.46
CA ILE A 199 7.90 -18.70 7.40
C ILE A 199 8.90 -17.61 7.02
N GLU A 200 8.61 -16.79 6.01
CA GLU A 200 9.48 -15.68 5.62
C GLU A 200 9.63 -14.64 6.75
N GLN A 201 8.52 -14.33 7.42
CA GLN A 201 8.54 -13.43 8.56
C GLN A 201 9.37 -14.00 9.74
N LEU A 202 9.23 -15.30 10.01
CA LEU A 202 10.05 -15.99 11.03
C LEU A 202 11.53 -15.94 10.66
N ARG A 203 11.89 -16.26 9.41
CA ARG A 203 13.28 -16.20 8.91
C ARG A 203 13.86 -14.79 9.06
N TRP A 204 13.06 -13.76 8.72
CA TRP A 204 13.46 -12.36 8.85
C TRP A 204 13.78 -11.98 10.29
N PHE A 205 12.89 -12.29 11.23
CA PHE A 205 13.10 -11.97 12.64
C PHE A 205 14.12 -12.89 13.32
N ASP A 206 14.27 -14.14 12.92
CA ASP A 206 15.34 -15.00 13.41
C ASP A 206 16.72 -14.43 13.05
N TYR A 207 16.87 -13.92 11.84
CA TYR A 207 18.12 -13.28 11.41
C TYR A 207 18.39 -12.00 12.20
N TRP A 208 17.46 -11.06 12.20
CA TRP A 208 17.71 -9.71 12.72
C TRP A 208 17.57 -9.57 14.23
N LEU A 209 16.72 -10.35 14.89
CA LEU A 209 16.50 -10.25 16.34
C LEU A 209 17.35 -11.28 17.12
N LYS A 210 17.60 -12.45 16.53
CA LYS A 210 18.31 -13.53 17.22
C LYS A 210 19.71 -13.79 16.67
N GLY A 211 20.10 -13.14 15.59
CA GLY A 211 21.40 -13.34 14.94
C GLY A 211 21.58 -14.73 14.31
N ILE A 212 20.48 -15.41 13.96
CA ILE A 212 20.53 -16.72 13.31
C ILE A 212 20.79 -16.53 11.83
N ASP A 213 21.97 -16.92 11.38
CA ASP A 213 22.29 -16.94 9.97
C ASP A 213 21.50 -18.06 9.26
N ASN A 214 20.49 -17.69 8.51
CA ASN A 214 19.59 -18.57 7.79
C ASN A 214 19.61 -18.32 6.27
N GLY A 215 20.56 -17.54 5.78
CA GLY A 215 20.77 -17.23 4.38
C GLY A 215 19.77 -16.23 3.79
N ILE A 216 18.84 -15.67 4.57
CA ILE A 216 17.82 -14.76 4.02
C ILE A 216 18.40 -13.50 3.38
N MET A 217 19.53 -13.02 3.87
CA MET A 217 20.22 -11.84 3.32
C MET A 217 21.13 -12.16 2.13
N ASP A 218 21.40 -13.43 1.85
CA ASP A 218 22.12 -13.88 0.65
C ASP A 218 21.22 -14.00 -0.57
N GLU A 219 19.90 -14.00 -0.36
CA GLU A 219 18.91 -14.03 -1.42
C GLU A 219 18.73 -12.62 -2.03
N ALA A 220 18.38 -12.56 -3.32
CA ALA A 220 18.06 -11.31 -4.00
C ALA A 220 17.04 -10.47 -3.21
N PRO A 221 17.21 -9.14 -3.14
CA PRO A 221 16.36 -8.27 -2.33
C PRO A 221 14.94 -8.13 -2.86
N LEU A 222 14.72 -8.32 -4.16
CA LEU A 222 13.40 -8.28 -4.78
C LEU A 222 12.97 -9.66 -5.23
N ARG A 223 11.79 -10.08 -4.77
CA ARG A 223 11.06 -11.24 -5.28
C ARG A 223 9.69 -10.78 -5.78
N TYR A 224 9.31 -11.16 -7.00
CA TYR A 224 8.07 -10.71 -7.60
C TYR A 224 7.37 -11.79 -8.40
N TYR A 225 6.05 -11.71 -8.42
CA TYR A 225 5.19 -12.63 -9.15
C TYR A 225 4.83 -12.06 -10.53
N VAL A 226 5.04 -12.81 -11.59
CA VAL A 226 4.68 -12.43 -12.96
C VAL A 226 3.33 -13.04 -13.29
N MET A 227 2.32 -12.19 -13.39
CA MET A 227 0.96 -12.62 -13.70
C MET A 227 0.86 -13.09 -15.15
N GLY A 228 0.16 -14.22 -15.35
CA GLY A 228 -0.01 -14.83 -16.66
C GLY A 228 1.16 -15.71 -17.12
N ALA A 229 2.27 -15.73 -16.40
CA ALA A 229 3.33 -16.71 -16.63
C ALA A 229 2.89 -18.12 -16.18
N PRO A 230 3.49 -19.20 -16.72
CA PRO A 230 3.35 -20.54 -16.17
C PRO A 230 3.71 -20.58 -14.66
N ASP A 231 3.05 -21.44 -13.89
CA ASP A 231 3.18 -21.45 -12.42
C ASP A 231 4.65 -21.65 -11.95
N ASP A 232 5.43 -22.44 -12.70
CA ASP A 232 6.85 -22.70 -12.45
C ASP A 232 7.81 -21.55 -12.84
N GLU A 233 7.31 -20.58 -13.62
CA GLU A 233 8.06 -19.39 -14.07
C GLU A 233 7.52 -18.08 -13.47
N ALA A 234 6.44 -18.17 -12.69
CA ALA A 234 5.72 -17.02 -12.20
C ALA A 234 6.51 -16.22 -11.14
N TRP A 235 7.28 -16.91 -10.29
CA TRP A 235 8.13 -16.24 -9.31
C TRP A 235 9.51 -15.96 -9.87
N ARG A 236 9.91 -14.67 -9.79
CA ARG A 236 11.23 -14.20 -10.21
C ARG A 236 11.89 -13.39 -9.12
N THR A 237 13.20 -13.23 -9.25
CA THR A 237 14.02 -12.41 -8.35
C THR A 237 14.82 -11.41 -9.13
N ALA A 238 15.19 -10.30 -8.48
CA ALA A 238 16.06 -9.27 -9.06
C ALA A 238 16.85 -8.56 -7.95
N GLU A 239 18.00 -8.02 -8.32
CA GLU A 239 18.84 -7.23 -7.42
C GLU A 239 18.37 -5.78 -7.29
N GLU A 240 17.67 -5.27 -8.31
CA GLU A 240 17.26 -3.87 -8.38
C GLU A 240 15.97 -3.69 -9.19
N TRP A 241 15.38 -2.52 -9.05
CA TRP A 241 14.24 -2.05 -9.85
C TRP A 241 14.45 -0.57 -10.24
N PRO A 242 14.18 -0.15 -11.52
CA PRO A 242 13.76 -0.97 -12.67
C PRO A 242 14.75 -2.08 -13.01
N LEU A 243 14.25 -3.15 -13.67
CA LEU A 243 15.12 -4.26 -14.09
C LEU A 243 16.18 -3.75 -15.06
N PRO A 244 17.46 -4.20 -14.96
CA PRO A 244 18.54 -3.67 -15.76
C PRO A 244 18.41 -3.93 -17.28
N ASN A 245 17.52 -4.84 -17.66
CA ASN A 245 17.18 -5.14 -19.05
C ASN A 245 15.84 -4.53 -19.51
N GLU A 246 15.34 -3.49 -18.78
CA GLU A 246 14.14 -2.76 -19.19
C GLU A 246 14.36 -2.09 -20.56
N GLU A 247 13.45 -2.35 -21.50
CA GLU A 247 13.38 -1.65 -22.78
C GLU A 247 12.15 -0.75 -22.82
N ARG A 248 12.36 0.54 -23.04
CA ARG A 248 11.27 1.52 -23.16
C ARG A 248 10.84 1.61 -24.62
N VAL A 249 9.59 1.24 -24.88
CA VAL A 249 8.98 1.30 -26.21
C VAL A 249 7.93 2.40 -26.22
N ALA A 250 8.01 3.31 -27.21
CA ALA A 250 6.99 4.33 -27.42
C ALA A 250 5.87 3.76 -28.30
N PHE A 251 4.63 4.00 -27.90
CA PHE A 251 3.45 3.76 -28.71
C PHE A 251 2.71 5.07 -28.95
N TYR A 252 2.19 5.23 -30.15
CA TYR A 252 1.49 6.43 -30.57
C TYR A 252 0.03 6.14 -30.87
N PHE A 253 -0.84 7.07 -30.53
CA PHE A 253 -2.25 6.99 -30.90
C PHE A 253 -2.40 7.15 -32.40
N HIS A 254 -3.19 6.28 -33.03
CA HIS A 254 -3.46 6.29 -34.43
C HIS A 254 -4.94 6.00 -34.69
N ALA A 255 -5.52 6.70 -35.68
CA ALA A 255 -6.89 6.45 -36.11
C ALA A 255 -7.03 5.08 -36.75
N GLY A 256 -8.11 4.39 -36.48
CA GLY A 256 -8.41 3.10 -37.08
C GLY A 256 -9.30 2.25 -36.17
N PRO A 257 -9.92 1.20 -36.69
CA PRO A 257 -10.73 0.30 -35.90
C PRO A 257 -9.83 -0.50 -34.94
N SER A 258 -10.21 -0.51 -33.65
CA SER A 258 -9.52 -1.32 -32.65
C SER A 258 -9.86 -2.82 -32.74
N GLU A 259 -10.86 -3.19 -33.57
CA GLU A 259 -11.46 -4.53 -33.61
C GLU A 259 -12.04 -5.01 -32.27
N SER A 260 -12.16 -4.12 -31.30
CA SER A 260 -12.79 -4.40 -30.01
C SER A 260 -14.29 -4.24 -30.14
N ILE A 261 -15.04 -5.25 -29.73
CA ILE A 261 -16.51 -5.24 -29.78
C ILE A 261 -17.16 -4.30 -28.75
N ASP A 262 -16.40 -3.87 -27.74
CA ASP A 262 -16.87 -3.01 -26.66
C ASP A 262 -16.19 -1.63 -26.66
N SER A 263 -15.53 -1.26 -27.76
CA SER A 263 -14.84 0.03 -27.87
C SER A 263 -15.86 1.16 -28.03
N VAL A 264 -15.79 2.17 -27.18
CA VAL A 264 -16.57 3.41 -27.29
C VAL A 264 -15.89 4.37 -28.27
N ASN A 265 -14.56 4.32 -28.35
CA ASN A 265 -13.73 5.09 -29.27
C ASN A 265 -12.78 4.13 -29.98
N ASP A 266 -12.89 4.06 -31.30
CA ASP A 266 -11.96 3.27 -32.09
C ASP A 266 -10.63 4.00 -32.26
N GLY A 267 -9.55 3.26 -32.05
CA GLY A 267 -8.20 3.75 -32.19
C GLY A 267 -7.18 2.62 -32.04
N LEU A 268 -5.98 2.89 -32.50
CA LEU A 268 -4.86 1.95 -32.40
C LEU A 268 -3.72 2.57 -31.63
N LEU A 269 -2.92 1.71 -30.99
CA LEU A 269 -1.59 2.04 -30.50
C LEU A 269 -0.57 1.39 -31.43
N ILE A 270 0.23 2.19 -32.12
CA ILE A 270 1.25 1.73 -33.06
C ILE A 270 2.64 2.19 -32.64
N ALA A 271 3.66 1.42 -33.05
CA ALA A 271 5.06 1.73 -32.75
C ALA A 271 5.65 2.82 -33.64
N GLU A 272 5.07 3.07 -34.83
CA GLU A 272 5.53 4.10 -35.72
C GLU A 272 5.06 5.48 -35.26
N ALA A 273 6.00 6.43 -35.17
CA ALA A 273 5.66 7.81 -34.91
C ALA A 273 4.85 8.43 -36.07
N PRO A 274 3.82 9.24 -35.79
CA PRO A 274 3.05 9.91 -36.82
C PRO A 274 3.95 10.84 -37.66
N ILE A 275 3.81 10.77 -38.98
CA ILE A 275 4.66 11.52 -39.90
C ILE A 275 4.22 12.98 -40.03
N GLU A 276 2.93 13.25 -39.92
CA GLU A 276 2.35 14.59 -39.94
C GLU A 276 1.03 14.66 -39.16
N GLY A 277 0.74 15.85 -38.66
CA GLY A 277 -0.59 16.23 -38.17
C GLY A 277 -0.80 15.99 -36.67
N TYR A 278 -1.60 16.87 -36.13
CA TYR A 278 -2.15 16.72 -34.79
C TYR A 278 -3.57 16.18 -34.96
N GLY A 279 -3.82 14.99 -34.40
CA GLY A 279 -5.17 14.51 -34.18
C GLY A 279 -5.72 15.12 -32.90
N GLN A 280 -7.01 15.27 -32.81
CA GLN A 280 -7.71 15.66 -31.60
C GLN A 280 -8.81 14.63 -31.36
N ASP A 281 -8.80 14.07 -30.15
CA ASP A 281 -9.92 13.27 -29.66
C ASP A 281 -10.66 14.08 -28.62
N ASP A 282 -11.97 14.20 -28.79
CA ASP A 282 -12.85 14.87 -27.84
C ASP A 282 -13.44 13.82 -26.88
N TYR A 283 -13.17 13.98 -25.59
CA TYR A 283 -13.71 13.11 -24.55
C TYR A 283 -14.72 13.86 -23.69
N THR A 284 -15.93 13.35 -23.65
CA THR A 284 -16.96 13.83 -22.74
C THR A 284 -17.02 12.93 -21.52
N VAL A 285 -16.80 13.50 -20.32
CA VAL A 285 -16.87 12.76 -19.07
C VAL A 285 -18.31 12.35 -18.83
N ASP A 286 -18.57 11.06 -18.75
CA ASP A 286 -19.86 10.51 -18.35
C ASP A 286 -19.81 10.16 -16.85
N TYR A 287 -20.40 11.01 -16.02
CA TYR A 287 -20.48 10.82 -14.57
C TYR A 287 -21.49 9.74 -14.15
N SER A 288 -22.25 9.17 -15.06
CA SER A 288 -23.14 8.04 -14.77
C SER A 288 -22.41 6.69 -14.81
N THR A 289 -21.21 6.64 -15.42
CA THR A 289 -20.39 5.42 -15.44
C THR A 289 -19.71 5.18 -14.11
N THR A 290 -19.67 3.92 -13.70
CA THR A 290 -18.96 3.48 -12.50
C THR A 290 -17.93 2.42 -12.86
N ALA A 291 -16.90 2.25 -12.01
CA ALA A 291 -15.94 1.17 -12.14
C ALA A 291 -16.55 -0.21 -11.81
N GLY A 292 -17.84 -0.26 -11.44
CA GLY A 292 -18.53 -1.44 -10.98
C GLY A 292 -18.22 -1.80 -9.52
N GLU A 293 -18.96 -2.77 -8.99
CA GLU A 293 -18.84 -3.21 -7.59
C GLU A 293 -17.57 -4.03 -7.31
N THR A 294 -16.86 -4.47 -8.35
CA THR A 294 -15.71 -5.38 -8.27
C THR A 294 -14.41 -4.74 -8.75
N ASN A 295 -14.21 -3.47 -8.46
CA ASN A 295 -12.94 -2.81 -8.73
C ASN A 295 -11.90 -3.10 -7.63
N ARG A 296 -10.61 -2.83 -7.89
CA ARG A 296 -9.52 -3.13 -6.95
C ARG A 296 -9.65 -2.41 -5.60
N PHE A 297 -10.31 -1.28 -5.56
CA PHE A 297 -10.51 -0.52 -4.31
C PHE A 297 -11.66 -1.10 -3.48
N ALA A 298 -12.74 -1.55 -4.10
CA ALA A 298 -13.85 -2.20 -3.40
C ALA A 298 -13.45 -3.58 -2.84
N ASN A 299 -12.56 -4.27 -3.51
CA ASN A 299 -12.12 -5.62 -3.14
C ASN A 299 -11.17 -5.64 -1.94
N GLY A 300 -10.60 -4.51 -1.55
CA GLY A 300 -9.72 -4.42 -0.38
C GLY A 300 -10.41 -4.68 0.95
N TYR A 301 -11.72 -4.52 1.03
CA TYR A 301 -12.44 -4.46 2.31
C TYR A 301 -13.53 -5.50 2.57
N GLY A 302 -13.69 -6.52 1.76
CA GLY A 302 -14.65 -7.52 2.19
C GLY A 302 -15.25 -8.48 1.19
N ALA A 303 -14.98 -8.36 -0.07
CA ALA A 303 -15.33 -9.42 -0.99
C ALA A 303 -14.21 -10.46 -0.97
N ALA A 304 -14.48 -11.60 -0.38
CA ALA A 304 -13.65 -12.77 -0.59
C ALA A 304 -13.59 -13.02 -2.10
N PHE A 305 -12.49 -12.64 -2.74
CA PHE A 305 -12.19 -13.10 -4.08
C PHE A 305 -12.03 -14.61 -4.03
N ARG A 306 -13.13 -15.29 -4.16
CA ARG A 306 -13.12 -16.69 -4.59
C ARG A 306 -12.88 -16.67 -6.09
N LEU A 307 -11.65 -16.66 -6.43
CA LEU A 307 -11.10 -16.67 -7.76
C LEU A 307 -11.41 -17.98 -8.43
N GLY A 308 -12.14 -17.76 -9.51
CA GLY A 308 -11.59 -18.16 -10.80
C GLY A 308 -10.68 -17.05 -11.45
N LEU A 309 -9.47 -16.93 -10.97
CA LEU A 309 -8.48 -15.95 -11.45
C LEU A 309 -8.27 -15.99 -12.98
N ARG A 310 -8.52 -17.12 -13.62
CA ARG A 310 -8.26 -17.32 -15.05
C ARG A 310 -9.26 -16.63 -15.99
N SER A 311 -10.48 -16.30 -15.55
CA SER A 311 -11.51 -15.75 -16.44
C SER A 311 -11.75 -14.25 -16.28
N GLN A 312 -11.36 -13.63 -15.17
CA GLN A 312 -11.61 -12.22 -14.92
C GLN A 312 -10.44 -11.30 -15.28
N HIS A 313 -9.23 -11.84 -15.44
CA HIS A 313 -8.05 -11.07 -15.85
C HIS A 313 -8.19 -10.38 -17.21
N ARG A 314 -8.94 -10.96 -18.13
CA ARG A 314 -9.18 -10.36 -19.45
C ARG A 314 -10.06 -9.11 -19.43
N VAL A 315 -10.97 -9.02 -18.45
CA VAL A 315 -11.95 -7.91 -18.39
C VAL A 315 -11.39 -6.71 -17.61
N ALA A 316 -10.62 -6.94 -16.55
CA ALA A 316 -10.05 -5.87 -15.73
C ALA A 316 -8.94 -5.09 -16.48
N CYS A 317 -8.11 -5.76 -17.29
CA CYS A 317 -7.05 -5.11 -18.05
C CYS A 317 -7.59 -4.15 -19.13
N TYR A 318 -8.71 -4.49 -19.77
CA TYR A 318 -9.29 -3.66 -20.84
C TYR A 318 -10.04 -2.42 -20.34
N ARG A 319 -10.50 -2.38 -19.10
CA ARG A 319 -11.19 -1.20 -18.53
C ARG A 319 -10.27 -0.20 -17.84
N CYS A 320 -9.05 -0.61 -17.44
CA CYS A 320 -8.07 0.31 -16.86
C CYS A 320 -7.29 1.13 -17.89
N LEU A 321 -7.34 0.80 -19.17
CA LEU A 321 -6.60 1.48 -20.22
C LEU A 321 -7.09 2.89 -20.57
N GLY A 322 -8.25 3.30 -20.05
CA GLY A 322 -8.81 4.64 -20.24
C GLY A 322 -8.33 5.73 -19.29
N ALA A 323 -7.60 5.40 -18.21
CA ALA A 323 -7.29 6.37 -17.17
C ALA A 323 -5.84 6.43 -16.68
N CYS A 324 -4.96 5.52 -17.11
CA CYS A 324 -3.55 5.54 -16.69
C CYS A 324 -2.63 5.29 -17.87
N GLY A 325 -1.87 6.30 -18.26
CA GLY A 325 -0.84 6.24 -19.32
C GLY A 325 0.38 5.39 -18.96
N TRP A 326 0.19 4.18 -18.46
CA TRP A 326 1.25 3.21 -18.22
C TRP A 326 0.79 1.84 -18.68
N ILE A 327 1.29 1.43 -19.82
CA ILE A 327 1.15 0.07 -20.32
C ILE A 327 2.42 -0.68 -19.93
N GLY A 328 2.33 -1.46 -18.88
CA GLY A 328 3.24 -2.58 -18.69
C GLY A 328 2.72 -3.72 -19.57
N THR A 329 3.57 -4.27 -20.40
CA THR A 329 3.26 -5.43 -21.24
C THR A 329 2.74 -6.58 -20.40
N CYS A 330 1.60 -7.11 -20.79
CA CYS A 330 1.10 -8.42 -20.32
C CYS A 330 2.03 -9.55 -20.73
#